data_954c0f863c690fcb0bbb4507ccd49f4a
#
_entry.id   954c0f863c690fcb0bbb4507ccd49f4a
#
_cell.length_a   1.000
_cell.length_b   1.000
_cell.length_c   1.000
_cell.angle_alpha   90.00
_cell.angle_beta   90.00
_cell.angle_gamma   90.00
#
_symmetry.space_group_name_H-M   'P 1'
#
loop_
_entity.id
_entity.type
_entity.pdbx_description
1 polymer ?
#
loop_
_entity_poly.entity_id
_entity_poly.type
_entity_poly.pdbx_seq_one_letter_code
_entity_poly.pdbx_strand_id
1 'polypeptide(L)'
;LNQMADIVGITPWEIRYRNAIRPGQELPNGQIVDNSTGLVETLEAVKPYVENNQYVGLACAMKNAGVGVGIPDTGRCRLVVEDGRLHIFAGASCIGQGLGTVLTQMVYEQTGIPRDRIVYERSNTYCAPDSGTTSGSRQTLFTGEAVRRACQDLKEAMGASGGLDALNGQEFYGEYLGKTDPLGAPVPNPVSHVAYGYATQVCILDDEGKIRQMVAAHDVGKAVNPLSIEGQI
;
A
#
# COMPACT_ATOMS: atom_id res chain seq x y z
N LEU A 1 17.41 -20.06 5.00
CA LEU A 1 16.37 -20.73 5.80
C LEU A 1 16.20 -22.21 5.46
N ASN A 2 16.22 -22.63 4.16
CA ASN A 2 16.08 -24.05 3.81
C ASN A 2 17.18 -24.93 4.46
N GLN A 3 18.46 -24.54 4.31
CA GLN A 3 19.57 -25.23 4.97
C GLN A 3 19.41 -25.28 6.51
N MET A 4 18.87 -24.22 7.12
CA MET A 4 18.58 -24.23 8.55
C MET A 4 17.46 -25.22 8.90
N ALA A 5 16.43 -25.30 8.06
CA ALA A 5 15.36 -26.27 8.23
C ALA A 5 15.89 -27.70 8.19
N ASP A 6 16.79 -28.01 7.24
CA ASP A 6 17.44 -29.32 7.10
C ASP A 6 18.26 -29.67 8.36
N ILE A 7 19.04 -28.71 8.88
CA ILE A 7 19.87 -28.92 10.10
C ILE A 7 19.01 -29.22 11.34
N VAL A 8 17.86 -28.56 11.49
CA VAL A 8 16.98 -28.76 12.65
C VAL A 8 15.89 -29.82 12.44
N GLY A 9 15.86 -30.45 11.26
CA GLY A 9 14.96 -31.55 10.94
C GLY A 9 13.48 -31.18 10.78
N ILE A 10 13.21 -29.99 10.26
CA ILE A 10 11.83 -29.51 9.95
C ILE A 10 11.72 -29.07 8.50
N THR A 11 10.49 -28.87 8.01
CA THR A 11 10.27 -28.46 6.63
C THR A 11 10.63 -26.97 6.38
N PRO A 12 10.94 -26.59 5.12
CA PRO A 12 11.10 -25.18 4.75
C PRO A 12 9.89 -24.31 5.04
N TRP A 13 8.67 -24.86 5.00
CA TRP A 13 7.45 -24.16 5.40
C TRP A 13 7.40 -23.96 6.92
N GLU A 14 7.68 -25.01 7.67
CA GLU A 14 7.59 -25.01 9.12
C GLU A 14 8.56 -24.01 9.77
N ILE A 15 9.81 -23.92 9.30
CA ILE A 15 10.77 -22.97 9.86
C ILE A 15 10.30 -21.51 9.64
N ARG A 16 9.68 -21.21 8.50
CA ARG A 16 9.10 -19.88 8.23
C ARG A 16 7.89 -19.60 9.10
N TYR A 17 7.01 -20.58 9.22
CA TYR A 17 5.78 -20.44 10.01
C TYR A 17 6.06 -20.23 11.50
N ARG A 18 7.00 -20.97 12.06
CA ARG A 18 7.41 -20.82 13.48
C ARG A 18 8.05 -19.48 13.76
N ASN A 19 8.78 -18.91 12.81
CA ASN A 19 9.49 -17.64 12.94
C ASN A 19 8.75 -16.46 12.31
N ALA A 20 7.57 -16.65 11.72
CA ALA A 20 6.77 -15.57 11.18
C ALA A 20 6.35 -14.62 12.30
N ILE A 21 6.48 -13.32 12.05
CA ILE A 21 6.04 -12.28 12.98
C ILE A 21 4.53 -12.34 13.17
N ARG A 22 4.06 -12.12 14.39
CA ARG A 22 2.64 -12.15 14.78
C ARG A 22 2.26 -10.87 15.52
N PRO A 23 0.96 -10.49 15.52
CA PRO A 23 0.47 -9.34 16.27
C PRO A 23 0.98 -9.33 17.73
N GLY A 24 1.44 -8.17 18.19
CA GLY A 24 2.00 -7.98 19.52
C GLY A 24 3.47 -8.37 19.70
N GLN A 25 4.11 -8.93 18.67
CA GLN A 25 5.55 -9.21 18.70
C GLN A 25 6.37 -8.02 18.22
N GLU A 26 7.61 -7.99 18.67
CA GLU A 26 8.57 -6.93 18.38
C GLU A 26 9.43 -7.28 17.16
N LEU A 27 9.56 -6.33 16.24
CA LEU A 27 10.49 -6.39 15.11
C LEU A 27 11.93 -6.09 15.58
N PRO A 28 12.96 -6.49 14.81
CA PRO A 28 14.35 -6.17 15.13
C PRO A 28 14.67 -4.68 15.29
N ASN A 29 13.80 -3.80 14.81
CA ASN A 29 13.91 -2.34 14.94
C ASN A 29 13.18 -1.77 16.17
N GLY A 30 12.61 -2.61 17.02
CA GLY A 30 11.90 -2.24 18.25
C GLY A 30 10.40 -1.94 18.06
N GLN A 31 9.89 -1.93 16.84
CA GLN A 31 8.47 -1.69 16.58
C GLN A 31 7.65 -2.92 16.92
N ILE A 32 6.61 -2.76 17.73
CA ILE A 32 5.61 -3.80 17.99
C ILE A 32 4.58 -3.78 16.86
N VAL A 33 4.39 -4.93 16.19
CA VAL A 33 3.41 -5.05 15.10
C VAL A 33 2.00 -5.24 15.66
N ASP A 34 1.04 -4.69 14.95
CA ASP A 34 -0.38 -4.72 15.32
C ASP A 34 -1.17 -5.84 14.62
N ASN A 35 -2.49 -5.81 14.75
CA ASN A 35 -3.40 -6.80 14.19
C ASN A 35 -3.51 -6.77 12.64
N SER A 36 -2.85 -5.82 11.96
CA SER A 36 -2.74 -5.81 10.50
C SER A 36 -1.63 -6.70 9.95
N THR A 37 -1.02 -7.54 10.80
CA THR A 37 0.13 -8.39 10.47
C THR A 37 -0.33 -9.73 9.90
N GLY A 38 -0.33 -9.87 8.58
CA GLY A 38 -0.88 -11.03 7.85
C GLY A 38 0.15 -12.03 7.31
N LEU A 39 1.40 -12.05 7.82
CA LEU A 39 2.41 -12.98 7.30
C LEU A 39 2.06 -14.45 7.53
N VAL A 40 1.46 -14.76 8.69
CA VAL A 40 1.04 -16.13 9.03
C VAL A 40 -0.05 -16.60 8.06
N GLU A 41 -1.04 -15.76 7.81
CA GLU A 41 -2.16 -16.05 6.91
C GLU A 41 -1.68 -16.27 5.47
N THR A 42 -0.67 -15.51 5.01
CA THR A 42 -0.08 -15.75 3.68
C THR A 42 0.65 -17.08 3.60
N LEU A 43 1.33 -17.51 4.68
CA LEU A 43 1.97 -18.82 4.76
C LEU A 43 0.96 -19.96 4.81
N GLU A 44 -0.14 -19.80 5.55
CA GLU A 44 -1.21 -20.79 5.64
C GLU A 44 -1.94 -20.96 4.30
N ALA A 45 -2.19 -19.86 3.59
CA ALA A 45 -2.85 -19.90 2.28
C ALA A 45 -2.08 -20.71 1.23
N VAL A 46 -0.74 -20.71 1.29
CA VAL A 46 0.09 -21.46 0.33
C VAL A 46 0.44 -22.89 0.80
N LYS A 47 0.16 -23.24 2.06
CA LYS A 47 0.54 -24.53 2.64
C LYS A 47 0.11 -25.74 1.82
N PRO A 48 -1.14 -25.84 1.31
CA PRO A 48 -1.57 -26.99 0.50
C PRO A 48 -0.74 -27.17 -0.77
N TYR A 49 -0.26 -26.08 -1.35
CA TYR A 49 0.58 -26.14 -2.55
C TYR A 49 1.99 -26.64 -2.26
N VAL A 50 2.52 -26.36 -1.06
CA VAL A 50 3.81 -26.88 -0.61
C VAL A 50 3.72 -28.37 -0.29
N GLU A 51 2.66 -28.80 0.40
CA GLU A 51 2.51 -30.19 0.86
C GLU A 51 2.16 -31.17 -0.27
N ASN A 52 1.45 -30.72 -1.31
CA ASN A 52 0.96 -31.58 -2.39
C ASN A 52 1.88 -31.63 -3.62
N ASN A 53 3.07 -31.04 -3.56
CA ASN A 53 3.99 -31.00 -4.70
C ASN A 53 5.40 -31.42 -4.30
N GLN A 54 6.05 -32.24 -5.13
CA GLN A 54 7.38 -32.76 -4.86
C GLN A 54 8.48 -31.71 -5.08
N TYR A 55 8.40 -30.96 -6.18
CA TYR A 55 9.39 -29.95 -6.54
C TYR A 55 8.84 -28.55 -6.30
N VAL A 56 9.07 -28.04 -5.11
CA VAL A 56 8.50 -26.78 -4.67
C VAL A 56 9.54 -25.86 -4.02
N GLY A 57 9.54 -24.60 -4.43
CA GLY A 57 10.28 -23.51 -3.79
C GLY A 57 9.35 -22.58 -3.05
N LEU A 58 9.74 -22.13 -1.86
CA LEU A 58 8.94 -21.26 -0.99
C LEU A 58 9.76 -20.05 -0.54
N ALA A 59 9.20 -18.86 -0.68
CA ALA A 59 9.74 -17.63 -0.12
C ALA A 59 8.62 -16.80 0.53
N CYS A 60 8.96 -16.09 1.61
CA CYS A 60 8.07 -15.10 2.22
C CYS A 60 8.85 -13.81 2.51
N ALA A 61 8.12 -12.70 2.53
CA ALA A 61 8.70 -11.38 2.77
C ALA A 61 7.72 -10.46 3.49
N MET A 62 8.29 -9.45 4.14
CA MET A 62 7.60 -8.30 4.69
C MET A 62 8.23 -7.04 4.09
N LYS A 63 7.41 -6.07 3.69
CA LYS A 63 7.88 -4.80 3.13
C LYS A 63 7.14 -3.62 3.75
N ASN A 64 7.89 -2.67 4.26
CA ASN A 64 7.35 -1.41 4.77
C ASN A 64 6.73 -0.54 3.67
N ALA A 65 5.72 0.24 4.04
CA ALA A 65 5.19 1.37 3.27
C ALA A 65 5.69 2.69 3.86
N GLY A 66 6.08 3.61 2.98
CA GLY A 66 6.64 4.90 3.38
C GLY A 66 8.17 4.91 3.50
N VAL A 67 8.73 6.12 3.68
CA VAL A 67 10.17 6.33 3.89
C VAL A 67 10.57 5.87 5.30
N GLY A 68 9.79 6.25 6.31
CA GLY A 68 9.98 5.80 7.70
C GLY A 68 11.21 6.35 8.41
N VAL A 69 11.61 5.67 9.45
CA VAL A 69 12.84 5.86 10.26
C VAL A 69 13.10 7.31 10.68
N GLY A 70 12.04 8.03 11.04
CA GLY A 70 12.12 9.44 11.49
C GLY A 70 12.22 10.48 10.38
N ILE A 71 12.26 10.06 9.12
CA ILE A 71 12.25 10.99 7.98
C ILE A 71 10.81 11.47 7.74
N PRO A 72 10.57 12.81 7.68
CA PRO A 72 9.24 13.32 7.34
C PRO A 72 8.75 12.79 5.99
N ASP A 73 7.55 12.24 5.97
CA ASP A 73 6.95 11.65 4.78
C ASP A 73 5.59 12.30 4.53
N THR A 74 5.51 13.18 3.54
CA THR A 74 4.35 14.04 3.31
C THR A 74 3.69 13.71 1.97
N GLY A 75 2.37 13.48 1.99
CA GLY A 75 1.52 13.47 0.82
C GLY A 75 0.73 14.77 0.72
N ARG A 76 0.55 15.30 -0.51
CA ARG A 76 -0.24 16.52 -0.78
C ARG A 76 -1.09 16.33 -2.01
N CYS A 77 -2.25 16.96 -1.99
CA CYS A 77 -3.19 16.96 -3.10
C CYS A 77 -3.94 18.29 -3.14
N ARG A 78 -4.24 18.76 -4.35
CA ARG A 78 -5.14 19.87 -4.63
C ARG A 78 -6.24 19.36 -5.56
N LEU A 79 -7.48 19.55 -5.15
CA LEU A 79 -8.67 19.29 -5.95
C LEU A 79 -9.22 20.62 -6.45
N VAL A 80 -9.54 20.71 -7.73
CA VAL A 80 -10.07 21.92 -8.36
C VAL A 80 -11.35 21.57 -9.09
N VAL A 81 -12.41 22.35 -8.86
CA VAL A 81 -13.66 22.22 -9.61
C VAL A 81 -13.64 23.19 -10.78
N GLU A 82 -13.62 22.68 -12.00
CA GLU A 82 -13.59 23.49 -13.23
C GLU A 82 -14.47 22.84 -14.30
N ASP A 83 -15.29 23.65 -14.96
CA ASP A 83 -16.20 23.24 -16.03
C ASP A 83 -17.03 21.99 -15.69
N GLY A 84 -17.56 21.94 -14.45
CA GLY A 84 -18.37 20.84 -13.96
C GLY A 84 -17.61 19.55 -13.73
N ARG A 85 -16.28 19.56 -13.72
CA ARG A 85 -15.39 18.42 -13.44
C ARG A 85 -14.54 18.69 -12.23
N LEU A 86 -14.09 17.62 -11.59
CA LEU A 86 -13.13 17.64 -10.50
C LEU A 86 -11.75 17.21 -10.99
N HIS A 87 -10.80 18.11 -10.92
CA HIS A 87 -9.41 17.89 -11.31
C HIS A 87 -8.56 17.55 -10.08
N ILE A 88 -7.77 16.50 -10.16
CA ILE A 88 -6.88 16.02 -9.09
C ILE A 88 -5.44 16.39 -9.48
N PHE A 89 -4.82 17.28 -8.71
CA PHE A 89 -3.41 17.66 -8.85
C PHE A 89 -2.60 17.08 -7.68
N ALA A 90 -1.58 16.28 -8.00
CA ALA A 90 -0.64 15.74 -7.03
C ALA A 90 0.76 15.62 -7.65
N GLY A 91 1.79 15.99 -6.92
CA GLY A 91 3.19 15.84 -7.35
C GLY A 91 3.66 14.39 -7.38
N ALA A 92 2.84 13.46 -6.90
CA ALA A 92 3.07 12.03 -6.96
C ALA A 92 3.08 11.52 -8.40
N SER A 93 4.20 10.94 -8.85
CA SER A 93 4.34 10.43 -10.21
C SER A 93 3.78 9.02 -10.35
N CYS A 94 3.02 8.78 -11.42
CA CYS A 94 2.68 7.44 -11.87
C CYS A 94 3.83 6.91 -12.73
N ILE A 95 4.47 5.82 -12.27
CA ILE A 95 5.59 5.16 -12.95
C ILE A 95 5.18 3.83 -13.61
N GLY A 96 3.88 3.63 -13.82
CA GLY A 96 3.28 2.40 -14.35
C GLY A 96 2.42 1.63 -13.34
N GLN A 97 2.47 1.97 -12.04
CA GLN A 97 1.74 1.30 -10.95
C GLN A 97 0.25 1.69 -10.84
N GLY A 98 -0.28 2.53 -11.74
CA GLY A 98 -1.70 2.86 -11.79
C GLY A 98 -2.16 3.92 -10.79
N LEU A 99 -1.28 4.81 -10.30
CA LEU A 99 -1.61 5.81 -9.28
C LEU A 99 -2.81 6.68 -9.68
N GLY A 100 -2.86 7.18 -10.93
CA GLY A 100 -3.97 8.02 -11.38
C GLY A 100 -5.33 7.32 -11.26
N THR A 101 -5.39 6.03 -11.62
CA THR A 101 -6.59 5.20 -11.45
C THR A 101 -6.97 5.06 -9.99
N VAL A 102 -5.99 4.78 -9.12
CA VAL A 102 -6.21 4.64 -7.67
C VAL A 102 -6.74 5.94 -7.07
N LEU A 103 -6.13 7.10 -7.37
CA LEU A 103 -6.60 8.38 -6.83
C LEU A 103 -8.00 8.76 -7.35
N THR A 104 -8.28 8.52 -8.63
CA THR A 104 -9.63 8.71 -9.21
C THR A 104 -10.67 7.84 -8.50
N GLN A 105 -10.32 6.58 -8.23
CA GLN A 105 -11.19 5.66 -7.52
C GLN A 105 -11.44 6.10 -6.07
N MET A 106 -10.40 6.57 -5.37
CA MET A 106 -10.54 7.10 -4.01
C MET A 106 -11.45 8.32 -3.97
N VAL A 107 -11.33 9.25 -4.91
CA VAL A 107 -12.23 10.41 -5.03
C VAL A 107 -13.67 9.96 -5.27
N TYR A 108 -13.90 9.06 -6.21
CA TYR A 108 -15.22 8.50 -6.48
C TYR A 108 -15.85 7.88 -5.23
N GLU A 109 -15.11 7.03 -4.52
CA GLU A 109 -15.59 6.37 -3.30
C GLU A 109 -15.90 7.34 -2.16
N GLN A 110 -15.10 8.41 -2.02
CA GLN A 110 -15.28 9.40 -0.95
C GLN A 110 -16.43 10.38 -1.22
N THR A 111 -16.62 10.79 -2.47
CA THR A 111 -17.50 11.91 -2.82
C THR A 111 -18.78 11.49 -3.55
N GLY A 112 -18.77 10.32 -4.21
CA GLY A 112 -19.85 9.90 -5.10
C GLY A 112 -19.87 10.62 -6.45
N ILE A 113 -18.90 11.48 -6.75
CA ILE A 113 -18.79 12.16 -8.06
C ILE A 113 -18.58 11.10 -9.14
N PRO A 114 -19.38 11.10 -10.22
CA PRO A 114 -19.21 10.12 -11.32
C PRO A 114 -17.81 10.16 -11.91
N ARG A 115 -17.26 8.99 -12.26
CA ARG A 115 -15.86 8.84 -12.73
C ARG A 115 -15.56 9.64 -14.00
N ASP A 116 -16.52 9.82 -14.87
CA ASP A 116 -16.41 10.63 -16.09
C ASP A 116 -16.31 12.14 -15.81
N ARG A 117 -16.62 12.55 -14.59
CA ARG A 117 -16.45 13.93 -14.09
C ARG A 117 -15.17 14.11 -13.26
N ILE A 118 -14.35 13.09 -13.07
CA ILE A 118 -13.09 13.15 -12.33
C ILE A 118 -11.92 13.07 -13.32
N VAL A 119 -11.02 14.03 -13.26
CA VAL A 119 -9.83 14.12 -14.11
C VAL A 119 -8.58 14.04 -13.25
N TYR A 120 -7.74 13.03 -13.48
CA TYR A 120 -6.40 12.99 -12.90
C TYR A 120 -5.43 13.74 -13.81
N GLU A 121 -4.91 14.85 -13.29
CA GLU A 121 -3.93 15.66 -14.00
C GLU A 121 -2.53 15.05 -13.90
N ARG A 122 -1.80 15.06 -15.02
CA ARG A 122 -0.40 14.61 -15.00
C ARG A 122 0.43 15.52 -14.09
N SER A 123 1.25 14.90 -13.26
CA SER A 123 2.15 15.62 -12.36
C SER A 123 3.05 16.57 -13.14
N ASN A 124 3.08 17.82 -12.70
CA ASN A 124 3.97 18.86 -13.23
C ASN A 124 4.33 19.85 -12.12
N THR A 125 5.42 20.60 -12.29
CA THR A 125 5.95 21.50 -11.28
C THR A 125 5.25 22.86 -11.22
N TYR A 126 4.32 23.15 -12.12
CA TYR A 126 3.62 24.44 -12.17
C TYR A 126 2.40 24.49 -11.25
N CYS A 127 1.65 23.40 -11.16
CA CYS A 127 0.35 23.41 -10.47
C CYS A 127 0.16 22.25 -9.48
N ALA A 128 0.96 21.19 -9.56
CA ALA A 128 0.86 20.07 -8.65
C ALA A 128 1.64 20.35 -7.34
N PRO A 129 1.01 20.22 -6.16
CA PRO A 129 1.71 20.35 -4.89
C PRO A 129 2.72 19.21 -4.73
N ASP A 130 3.89 19.50 -4.16
CA ASP A 130 4.89 18.49 -3.88
C ASP A 130 4.34 17.42 -2.93
N SER A 131 4.33 16.18 -3.38
CA SER A 131 3.84 15.02 -2.63
C SER A 131 4.94 13.99 -2.38
N GLY A 132 6.18 14.43 -2.41
CA GLY A 132 7.38 13.61 -2.20
C GLY A 132 7.64 12.62 -3.34
N THR A 133 8.70 11.84 -3.17
CA THR A 133 9.15 10.88 -4.19
C THR A 133 8.17 9.70 -4.34
N THR A 134 8.02 9.18 -5.55
CA THR A 134 7.36 7.89 -5.80
C THR A 134 8.35 6.75 -5.59
N SER A 135 8.57 6.40 -4.32
CA SER A 135 9.48 5.36 -3.85
C SER A 135 8.98 4.82 -2.51
N GLY A 136 9.51 3.70 -2.02
CA GLY A 136 9.15 3.16 -0.71
C GLY A 136 7.70 2.69 -0.58
N SER A 137 6.98 2.41 -1.69
CA SER A 137 5.57 1.98 -1.70
C SER A 137 4.63 2.93 -0.94
N ARG A 138 4.81 4.24 -1.10
CA ARG A 138 4.18 5.26 -0.25
C ARG A 138 2.95 5.97 -0.84
N GLN A 139 2.81 6.02 -2.17
CA GLN A 139 1.87 6.97 -2.78
C GLN A 139 0.39 6.66 -2.48
N THR A 140 -0.03 5.40 -2.51
CA THR A 140 -1.42 5.04 -2.17
C THR A 140 -1.77 5.44 -0.74
N LEU A 141 -0.83 5.29 0.21
CA LEU A 141 -1.02 5.65 1.60
C LEU A 141 -0.97 7.19 1.78
N PHE A 142 0.14 7.82 1.44
CA PHE A 142 0.40 9.23 1.81
C PHE A 142 -0.37 10.21 0.92
N THR A 143 -0.24 10.08 -0.40
CA THR A 143 -1.00 10.91 -1.34
C THR A 143 -2.47 10.55 -1.30
N GLY A 144 -2.82 9.27 -1.15
CA GLY A 144 -4.21 8.83 -0.99
C GLY A 144 -4.86 9.41 0.26
N GLU A 145 -4.18 9.46 1.39
CA GLU A 145 -4.72 10.10 2.61
C GLU A 145 -4.87 11.62 2.44
N ALA A 146 -3.95 12.28 1.73
CA ALA A 146 -4.11 13.68 1.39
C ALA A 146 -5.34 13.91 0.50
N VAL A 147 -5.57 13.05 -0.51
CA VAL A 147 -6.78 13.07 -1.34
C VAL A 147 -8.03 12.86 -0.49
N ARG A 148 -8.03 11.90 0.43
CA ARG A 148 -9.15 11.63 1.32
C ARG A 148 -9.52 12.86 2.16
N ARG A 149 -8.54 13.58 2.68
CA ARG A 149 -8.75 14.84 3.45
C ARG A 149 -9.34 15.93 2.58
N ALA A 150 -8.77 16.18 1.41
CA ALA A 150 -9.32 17.15 0.46
C ALA A 150 -10.76 16.80 0.03
N CYS A 151 -11.08 15.51 -0.11
CA CYS A 151 -12.43 15.04 -0.42
C CYS A 151 -13.43 15.27 0.73
N GLN A 152 -12.98 15.28 1.99
CA GLN A 152 -13.86 15.61 3.12
C GLN A 152 -14.36 17.05 3.03
N ASP A 153 -13.44 18.01 2.85
CA ASP A 153 -13.77 19.43 2.72
C ASP A 153 -14.64 19.69 1.48
N LEU A 154 -14.31 19.05 0.35
CA LEU A 154 -15.12 19.10 -0.87
C LEU A 154 -16.54 18.56 -0.63
N LYS A 155 -16.68 17.45 0.06
CA LYS A 155 -17.98 16.81 0.32
C LYS A 155 -18.86 17.70 1.21
N GLU A 156 -18.28 18.34 2.23
CA GLU A 156 -18.98 19.32 3.07
C GLU A 156 -19.45 20.52 2.25
N ALA A 157 -18.58 21.08 1.40
CA ALA A 157 -18.91 22.17 0.51
C ALA A 157 -20.01 21.80 -0.50
N MET A 158 -19.96 20.61 -1.10
CA MET A 158 -21.02 20.11 -2.00
C MET A 158 -22.36 19.98 -1.29
N GLY A 159 -22.37 19.52 -0.04
CA GLY A 159 -23.60 19.43 0.76
C GLY A 159 -24.21 20.80 1.06
N ALA A 160 -23.38 21.80 1.31
CA ALA A 160 -23.83 23.18 1.62
C ALA A 160 -24.28 23.95 0.36
N SER A 161 -23.68 23.71 -0.79
CA SER A 161 -23.90 24.48 -2.02
C SER A 161 -24.88 23.84 -3.02
N GLY A 162 -25.33 22.60 -2.77
CA GLY A 162 -26.25 21.88 -3.64
C GLY A 162 -25.59 21.08 -4.77
N GLY A 163 -24.28 20.84 -4.69
CA GLY A 163 -23.57 19.94 -5.58
C GLY A 163 -22.29 20.49 -6.20
N LEU A 164 -21.62 19.67 -7.00
CA LEU A 164 -20.32 20.01 -7.60
C LEU A 164 -20.37 21.26 -8.50
N ASP A 165 -21.41 21.41 -9.30
CA ASP A 165 -21.51 22.51 -10.28
C ASP A 165 -21.55 23.90 -9.62
N ALA A 166 -22.05 23.98 -8.39
CA ALA A 166 -22.08 25.22 -7.62
C ALA A 166 -20.70 25.64 -7.06
N LEU A 167 -19.72 24.75 -7.13
CA LEU A 167 -18.35 24.96 -6.62
C LEU A 167 -17.34 25.33 -7.71
N ASN A 168 -17.81 25.68 -8.91
CA ASN A 168 -16.92 26.01 -10.03
C ASN A 168 -15.91 27.10 -9.65
N GLY A 169 -14.63 26.87 -9.93
CA GLY A 169 -13.51 27.72 -9.56
C GLY A 169 -12.99 27.54 -8.13
N GLN A 170 -13.61 26.68 -7.31
CA GLN A 170 -13.13 26.42 -5.96
C GLN A 170 -12.05 25.34 -5.91
N GLU A 171 -11.17 25.48 -4.91
CA GLU A 171 -10.07 24.57 -4.67
C GLU A 171 -10.15 23.98 -3.26
N PHE A 172 -9.75 22.72 -3.13
CA PHE A 172 -9.68 21.99 -1.86
C PHE A 172 -8.29 21.37 -1.72
N TYR A 173 -7.63 21.59 -0.60
CA TYR A 173 -6.28 21.15 -0.37
C TYR A 173 -6.24 20.10 0.73
N GLY A 174 -5.50 19.02 0.48
CA GLY A 174 -5.24 17.99 1.48
C GLY A 174 -3.75 17.77 1.68
N GLU A 175 -3.38 17.58 2.94
CA GLU A 175 -2.01 17.21 3.33
C GLU A 175 -2.06 16.12 4.39
N TYR A 176 -1.15 15.15 4.28
CA TYR A 176 -0.90 14.15 5.29
C TYR A 176 0.59 14.03 5.55
N LEU A 177 1.00 14.23 6.79
CA LEU A 177 2.36 13.99 7.27
C LEU A 177 2.37 12.71 8.10
N GLY A 178 3.01 11.67 7.58
CA GLY A 178 3.33 10.47 8.34
C GLY A 178 4.49 10.72 9.29
N LYS A 179 4.26 10.46 10.56
CA LYS A 179 5.30 10.57 11.60
C LYS A 179 5.80 9.19 11.97
N THR A 180 7.11 9.05 11.99
CA THR A 180 7.81 7.82 12.40
C THR A 180 8.97 8.19 13.31
N ASP A 181 9.48 7.21 14.02
CA ASP A 181 10.61 7.38 14.92
C ASP A 181 11.91 6.92 14.25
N PRO A 182 13.04 7.58 14.52
CA PRO A 182 14.36 7.09 14.11
C PRO A 182 14.65 5.68 14.66
N LEU A 183 15.48 4.93 13.95
CA LEU A 183 15.98 3.66 14.48
C LEU A 183 16.71 3.87 15.81
N GLY A 184 16.36 3.08 16.81
CA GLY A 184 16.93 3.19 18.15
C GLY A 184 16.43 4.40 18.95
N ALA A 185 15.29 5.01 18.56
CA ALA A 185 14.69 6.09 19.33
C ALA A 185 14.42 5.65 20.77
N PRO A 186 14.78 6.46 21.79
CA PRO A 186 14.62 6.11 23.20
C PRO A 186 13.17 6.39 23.67
N VAL A 187 12.20 5.83 22.94
CA VAL A 187 10.76 5.96 23.23
C VAL A 187 10.13 4.58 23.41
N PRO A 188 9.11 4.43 24.24
CA PRO A 188 8.34 3.20 24.33
C PRO A 188 7.65 2.91 22.97
N ASN A 189 7.79 1.67 22.47
CA ASN A 189 7.16 1.22 21.23
C ASN A 189 7.43 2.15 20.01
N PRO A 190 8.69 2.29 19.58
CA PRO A 190 9.03 3.15 18.47
C PRO A 190 8.31 2.68 17.18
N VAL A 191 7.81 3.62 16.39
CA VAL A 191 7.16 3.36 15.11
C VAL A 191 8.12 3.70 13.98
N SER A 192 8.84 2.71 13.47
CA SER A 192 9.81 2.94 12.37
C SER A 192 9.13 3.14 11.03
N HIS A 193 7.97 2.49 10.79
CA HIS A 193 7.17 2.62 9.57
C HIS A 193 5.68 2.56 9.89
N VAL A 194 4.89 3.31 9.12
CA VAL A 194 3.44 3.47 9.35
C VAL A 194 2.61 2.26 8.96
N ALA A 195 3.12 1.42 8.05
CA ALA A 195 2.44 0.21 7.60
C ALA A 195 3.43 -0.79 6.99
N TYR A 196 3.00 -2.05 6.89
CA TYR A 196 3.71 -3.14 6.23
C TYR A 196 2.77 -3.93 5.34
N GLY A 197 3.30 -4.47 4.23
CA GLY A 197 2.67 -5.50 3.44
C GLY A 197 3.41 -6.82 3.61
N TYR A 198 2.70 -7.93 3.42
CA TYR A 198 3.24 -9.28 3.61
C TYR A 198 2.97 -10.12 2.37
N ALA A 199 3.89 -11.01 2.07
CA ALA A 199 3.76 -11.88 0.91
C ALA A 199 4.40 -13.23 1.16
N THR A 200 3.77 -14.28 0.62
CA THR A 200 4.35 -15.61 0.48
C THR A 200 4.14 -16.11 -0.94
N GLN A 201 5.20 -16.56 -1.57
CA GLN A 201 5.16 -17.12 -2.93
C GLN A 201 5.70 -18.51 -2.97
N VAL A 202 5.08 -19.34 -3.80
CA VAL A 202 5.46 -20.73 -4.08
C VAL A 202 5.67 -20.92 -5.56
N CYS A 203 6.82 -21.49 -5.93
CA CYS A 203 7.13 -21.93 -7.28
C CYS A 203 7.09 -23.46 -7.33
N ILE A 204 6.30 -24.00 -8.23
CA ILE A 204 6.13 -25.45 -8.43
C ILE A 204 6.73 -25.81 -9.78
N LEU A 205 7.64 -26.79 -9.78
CA LEU A 205 8.26 -27.29 -11.00
C LEU A 205 7.62 -28.61 -11.43
N ASP A 206 7.75 -28.92 -12.72
CA ASP A 206 7.49 -30.24 -13.27
C ASP A 206 8.73 -31.17 -13.16
N ASP A 207 8.60 -32.41 -13.64
CA ASP A 207 9.68 -33.42 -13.60
C ASP A 207 10.90 -33.09 -14.48
N GLU A 208 10.74 -32.11 -15.40
CA GLU A 208 11.82 -31.61 -16.26
C GLU A 208 12.51 -30.36 -15.65
N GLY A 209 12.05 -29.89 -14.48
CA GLY A 209 12.55 -28.70 -13.79
C GLY A 209 12.04 -27.39 -14.37
N LYS A 210 10.97 -27.40 -15.19
CA LYS A 210 10.32 -26.19 -15.70
C LYS A 210 9.25 -25.70 -14.73
N ILE A 211 9.01 -24.40 -14.70
CA ILE A 211 7.94 -23.83 -13.86
C ILE A 211 6.59 -24.30 -14.39
N ARG A 212 5.89 -25.08 -13.56
CA ARG A 212 4.52 -25.52 -13.82
C ARG A 212 3.50 -24.52 -13.29
N GLN A 213 3.76 -23.94 -12.12
CA GLN A 213 2.83 -23.02 -11.46
C GLN A 213 3.56 -22.08 -10.51
N MET A 214 3.11 -20.81 -10.48
CA MET A 214 3.41 -19.85 -9.43
C MET A 214 2.15 -19.60 -8.60
N VAL A 215 2.30 -19.60 -7.28
CA VAL A 215 1.22 -19.26 -6.35
C VAL A 215 1.70 -18.09 -5.48
N ALA A 216 0.91 -17.04 -5.41
CA ALA A 216 1.24 -15.84 -4.64
C ALA A 216 0.10 -15.50 -3.67
N ALA A 217 0.41 -15.43 -2.38
CA ALA A 217 -0.49 -14.94 -1.34
C ALA A 217 0.06 -13.62 -0.80
N HIS A 218 -0.75 -12.57 -0.87
CA HIS A 218 -0.35 -11.23 -0.48
C HIS A 218 -1.36 -10.61 0.48
N ASP A 219 -0.86 -10.02 1.56
CA ASP A 219 -1.61 -9.10 2.40
C ASP A 219 -1.15 -7.67 2.09
N VAL A 220 -2.06 -6.90 1.54
CA VAL A 220 -1.87 -5.48 1.17
C VAL A 220 -2.81 -4.57 1.96
N GLY A 221 -3.47 -5.08 3.00
CA GLY A 221 -4.55 -4.41 3.70
C GLY A 221 -5.78 -4.24 2.80
N LYS A 222 -6.45 -3.09 2.89
CA LYS A 222 -7.60 -2.80 2.01
C LYS A 222 -7.13 -2.56 0.56
N ALA A 223 -7.45 -3.50 -0.32
CA ALA A 223 -7.15 -3.39 -1.75
C ALA A 223 -8.02 -2.29 -2.39
N VAL A 224 -7.43 -1.13 -2.70
CA VAL A 224 -8.15 -0.02 -3.37
C VAL A 224 -8.48 -0.38 -4.81
N ASN A 225 -7.53 -0.99 -5.52
CA ASN A 225 -7.72 -1.49 -6.88
C ASN A 225 -7.12 -2.90 -7.00
N PRO A 226 -7.93 -3.97 -6.88
CA PRO A 226 -7.45 -5.35 -6.96
C PRO A 226 -6.69 -5.67 -8.24
N LEU A 227 -7.18 -5.23 -9.41
CA LEU A 227 -6.52 -5.47 -10.69
C LEU A 227 -5.12 -4.82 -10.79
N SER A 228 -4.96 -3.62 -10.21
CA SER A 228 -3.64 -2.98 -10.15
C SER A 228 -2.68 -3.72 -9.22
N ILE A 229 -3.19 -4.33 -8.15
CA ILE A 229 -2.40 -5.15 -7.23
C ILE A 229 -1.97 -6.43 -7.92
N GLU A 230 -2.89 -7.16 -8.53
CA GLU A 230 -2.60 -8.38 -9.31
C GLU A 230 -1.56 -8.12 -10.41
N GLY A 231 -1.67 -6.95 -11.08
CA GLY A 231 -0.72 -6.55 -12.12
C GLY A 231 0.69 -6.20 -11.61
N GLN A 232 0.88 -6.02 -10.30
CA GLN A 232 2.19 -5.79 -9.66
C GLN A 232 2.80 -7.07 -9.06
N ILE A 233 2.02 -8.14 -8.90
CA ILE A 233 2.44 -9.46 -8.44
C ILE A 233 2.93 -10.31 -9.60
#